data_c5938e74d0f5a787ba00d49aec6dc2be
#
_entry.id   c5938e74d0f5a787ba00d49aec6dc2be
#
_cell.length_a   1.000
_cell.length_b   1.000
_cell.length_c   1.000
_cell.angle_alpha   90.00
_cell.angle_beta   90.00
_cell.angle_gamma   90.00
#
_symmetry.space_group_name_H-M   'P 1'
#
loop_
_entity.id
_entity.type
_entity.pdbx_description
1 polymer ?
#
loop_
_entity_poly.entity_id
_entity_poly.type
_entity_poly.pdbx_seq_one_letter_code
_entity_poly.pdbx_strand_id
1 'polypeptide(L)'
;MLPFDIDRVHVYVSKHFRNTWMRKWDWDQTDLREALRDAVRVLRVGKGKWEIFVQKKGHKKLVIAYDAEYDEVFVITGYEG
;
A
#
# COMPACT_ATOMS: atom_id res chain seq x y z
N MET A 1 -7.91 -2.90 9.61
CA MET A 1 -6.81 -2.94 10.58
C MET A 1 -5.52 -3.34 9.90
N LEU A 2 -4.56 -2.44 9.85
CA LEU A 2 -3.28 -2.72 9.19
C LEU A 2 -2.43 -3.67 10.04
N PRO A 3 -1.64 -4.55 9.43
CA PRO A 3 -0.73 -5.42 10.17
C PRO A 3 0.54 -4.70 10.65
N PHE A 4 0.65 -3.41 10.39
CA PHE A 4 1.81 -2.61 10.74
C PHE A 4 1.35 -1.22 11.19
N ASP A 5 2.25 -0.50 11.86
CA ASP A 5 2.01 0.88 12.27
C ASP A 5 2.51 1.81 11.17
N ILE A 6 1.57 2.48 10.48
CA ILE A 6 1.92 3.34 9.34
C ILE A 6 2.82 4.51 9.73
N ASP A 7 2.81 4.92 10.99
CA ASP A 7 3.63 6.03 11.45
C ASP A 7 5.07 5.62 11.72
N ARG A 8 5.35 4.31 11.80
CA ARG A 8 6.67 3.79 12.12
C ARG A 8 7.30 2.98 11.00
N VAL A 9 6.48 2.32 10.20
CA VAL A 9 6.95 1.42 9.15
C VAL A 9 7.66 2.17 8.03
N HIS A 10 8.66 1.52 7.45
CA HIS A 10 9.31 2.02 6.24
C HIS A 10 8.52 1.54 5.03
N VAL A 11 8.11 2.46 4.18
CA VAL A 11 7.31 2.14 3.00
C VAL A 11 8.16 2.30 1.75
N TYR A 12 8.28 1.20 1.01
CA TYR A 12 8.97 1.14 -0.27
C TYR A 12 7.96 0.80 -1.35
N VAL A 13 8.26 1.18 -2.58
CA VAL A 13 7.38 0.87 -3.71
C VAL A 13 8.19 0.18 -4.80
N SER A 14 7.52 -0.75 -5.52
CA SER A 14 8.15 -1.36 -6.67
C SER A 14 8.28 -0.32 -7.78
N LYS A 15 9.23 -0.56 -8.68
CA LYS A 15 9.41 0.28 -9.85
C LYS A 15 8.14 0.31 -10.69
N HIS A 16 7.48 -0.86 -10.84
CA HIS A 16 6.22 -0.98 -11.54
C HIS A 16 5.13 -0.11 -10.92
N PHE A 17 4.95 -0.20 -9.60
CA PHE A 17 3.92 0.57 -8.91
C PHE A 17 4.18 2.07 -9.04
N ARG A 18 5.43 2.49 -8.85
CA ARG A 18 5.79 3.90 -8.94
C ARG A 18 5.57 4.46 -10.34
N ASN A 19 5.99 3.72 -11.37
CA ASN A 19 5.97 4.22 -12.74
C ASN A 19 4.61 4.07 -13.42
N THR A 20 3.76 3.16 -12.93
CA THR A 20 2.43 2.91 -13.50
C THR A 20 1.35 3.57 -12.67
N TRP A 21 1.19 3.12 -11.43
CA TRP A 21 0.03 3.49 -10.62
C TRP A 21 0.20 4.82 -9.91
N MET A 22 1.31 5.05 -9.24
CA MET A 22 1.54 6.33 -8.58
C MET A 22 1.52 7.47 -9.59
N ARG A 23 2.12 7.23 -10.75
CA ARG A 23 2.12 8.23 -11.82
C ARG A 23 0.72 8.49 -12.36
N LYS A 24 -0.03 7.42 -12.59
CA LYS A 24 -1.41 7.54 -13.10
C LYS A 24 -2.30 8.26 -12.11
N TRP A 25 -2.16 7.97 -10.84
CA TRP A 25 -2.98 8.55 -9.78
C TRP A 25 -2.46 9.89 -9.28
N ASP A 26 -1.30 10.31 -9.75
CA ASP A 26 -0.62 11.53 -9.30
C ASP A 26 -0.39 11.50 -7.80
N TRP A 27 0.12 10.37 -7.31
CA TRP A 27 0.43 10.17 -5.89
C TRP A 27 1.92 10.35 -5.64
N ASP A 28 2.24 11.06 -4.55
CA ASP A 28 3.60 11.04 -4.00
C ASP A 28 3.63 10.12 -2.77
N GLN A 29 4.74 10.10 -2.07
CA GLN A 29 4.92 9.25 -0.90
C GLN A 29 3.93 9.61 0.21
N THR A 30 3.62 10.89 0.37
CA THR A 30 2.66 11.36 1.37
C THR A 30 1.26 10.85 1.04
N ASP A 31 0.87 10.92 -0.22
CA ASP A 31 -0.43 10.40 -0.66
C ASP A 31 -0.56 8.91 -0.38
N LEU A 32 0.49 8.15 -0.65
CA LEU A 32 0.49 6.71 -0.41
C LEU A 32 0.31 6.40 1.08
N ARG A 33 1.05 7.11 1.94
CA ARG A 33 0.94 6.91 3.39
C ARG A 33 -0.44 7.28 3.90
N GLU A 34 -1.01 8.35 3.40
CA GLU A 34 -2.37 8.76 3.79
C GLU A 34 -3.39 7.72 3.37
N ALA A 35 -3.27 7.19 2.17
CA ALA A 35 -4.17 6.15 1.67
C ALA A 35 -4.09 4.90 2.55
N LEU A 36 -2.89 4.48 2.90
CA LEU A 36 -2.70 3.32 3.77
C LEU A 36 -3.26 3.57 5.17
N ARG A 37 -3.07 4.77 5.71
CA ARG A 37 -3.59 5.13 7.03
C ARG A 37 -5.11 5.00 7.09
N ASP A 38 -5.78 5.40 6.02
CA ASP A 38 -7.24 5.41 5.95
C ASP A 38 -7.79 4.18 5.24
N ALA A 39 -7.05 3.07 5.25
CA ALA A 39 -7.47 1.82 4.62
C ALA A 39 -8.84 1.40 5.11
N VAL A 40 -9.73 1.05 4.18
CA VAL A 40 -11.10 0.66 4.51
C VAL A 40 -11.26 -0.85 4.66
N ARG A 41 -10.34 -1.63 4.11
CA ARG A 41 -10.37 -3.08 4.22
C ARG A 41 -8.95 -3.63 4.04
N VAL A 42 -8.63 -4.66 4.82
CA VAL A 42 -7.31 -5.29 4.79
C VAL A 42 -7.51 -6.80 4.77
N LEU A 43 -6.95 -7.46 3.75
CA LEU A 43 -7.06 -8.91 3.59
C LEU A 43 -5.67 -9.52 3.50
N ARG A 44 -5.44 -10.57 4.28
CA ARG A 44 -4.23 -11.37 4.13
C ARG A 44 -4.42 -12.37 3.01
N VAL A 45 -3.56 -12.33 1.98
CA VAL A 45 -3.71 -13.19 0.81
C VAL A 45 -2.57 -14.18 0.66
N GLY A 46 -1.60 -14.14 1.56
CA GLY A 46 -0.48 -15.07 1.56
C GLY A 46 0.41 -14.79 2.74
N LYS A 47 1.49 -15.55 2.87
CA LYS A 47 2.44 -15.34 3.94
C LYS A 47 3.16 -14.01 3.70
N GLY A 48 2.93 -13.05 4.59
CA GLY A 48 3.50 -11.72 4.45
C GLY A 48 2.93 -10.91 3.32
N LYS A 49 1.84 -11.36 2.68
CA LYS A 49 1.20 -10.63 1.59
C LYS A 49 -0.20 -10.20 1.96
N TRP A 50 -0.54 -8.99 1.56
CA TRP A 50 -1.81 -8.37 1.93
C TRP A 50 -2.39 -7.61 0.75
N GLU A 51 -3.73 -7.59 0.68
CA GLU A 51 -4.45 -6.66 -0.19
C GLU A 51 -5.07 -5.60 0.68
N ILE A 52 -4.79 -4.35 0.36
CA ILE A 52 -5.28 -3.23 1.15
C ILE A 52 -6.15 -2.37 0.25
N PHE A 53 -7.40 -2.23 0.67
CA PHE A 53 -8.40 -1.44 -0.06
C PHE A 53 -8.42 -0.04 0.52
N VAL A 54 -8.23 0.94 -0.34
CA VAL A 54 -8.15 2.33 0.06
C VAL A 54 -9.14 3.16 -0.75
N GLN A 55 -9.47 4.32 -0.21
CA GLN A 55 -10.38 5.24 -0.88
C GLN A 55 -9.74 6.63 -0.85
N LYS A 56 -8.92 6.88 -1.86
CA LYS A 56 -8.29 8.18 -2.04
C LYS A 56 -8.38 8.50 -3.52
N LYS A 57 -9.21 9.50 -3.85
CA LYS A 57 -9.53 9.84 -5.24
C LYS A 57 -10.15 8.63 -5.96
N GLY A 58 -11.07 7.94 -5.27
CA GLY A 58 -11.74 6.75 -5.76
C GLY A 58 -11.21 5.46 -5.13
N HIS A 59 -11.91 4.38 -5.38
CA HIS A 59 -11.55 3.07 -4.82
C HIS A 59 -10.31 2.51 -5.51
N LYS A 60 -9.37 2.04 -4.71
CA LYS A 60 -8.15 1.42 -5.22
C LYS A 60 -7.76 0.26 -4.33
N LYS A 61 -7.06 -0.71 -4.90
CA LYS A 61 -6.53 -1.84 -4.16
C LYS A 61 -5.02 -1.84 -4.29
N LEU A 62 -4.32 -1.99 -3.18
CA LEU A 62 -2.87 -2.10 -3.14
C LEU A 62 -2.49 -3.50 -2.73
N VAL A 63 -1.55 -4.10 -3.44
CA VAL A 63 -0.97 -5.39 -3.05
C VAL A 63 0.39 -5.11 -2.45
N ILE A 64 0.56 -5.53 -1.22
CA ILE A 64 1.79 -5.26 -0.48
C ILE A 64 2.40 -6.53 0.09
N ALA A 65 3.69 -6.46 0.37
CA ALA A 65 4.39 -7.42 1.21
C ALA A 65 4.84 -6.68 2.47
N TYR A 66 4.69 -7.33 3.63
CA TYR A 66 5.13 -6.76 4.90
C TYR A 66 6.14 -7.68 5.55
N ASP A 67 7.29 -7.14 5.90
CA ASP A 67 8.35 -7.82 6.63
C ASP A 67 8.36 -7.31 8.06
N ALA A 68 7.87 -8.12 8.98
CA ALA A 68 7.75 -7.73 10.38
C ALA A 68 9.12 -7.64 11.06
N GLU A 69 10.10 -8.37 10.58
CA GLU A 69 11.44 -8.35 11.16
C GLU A 69 12.11 -7.00 10.98
N TYR A 70 11.97 -6.42 9.78
CA TYR A 70 12.57 -5.12 9.47
C TYR A 70 11.57 -3.97 9.50
N ASP A 71 10.32 -4.28 9.79
CA ASP A 71 9.23 -3.29 9.81
C ASP A 71 9.17 -2.52 8.50
N GLU A 72 9.13 -3.26 7.39
CA GLU A 72 9.15 -2.71 6.04
C GLU A 72 7.93 -3.17 5.26
N VAL A 73 7.29 -2.23 4.57
CA VAL A 73 6.20 -2.48 3.65
C VAL A 73 6.70 -2.23 2.24
N PHE A 74 6.46 -3.19 1.36
CA PHE A 74 6.81 -3.06 -0.05
C PHE A 74 5.53 -3.12 -0.88
N VAL A 75 5.19 -2.01 -1.52
CA VAL A 75 3.99 -1.96 -2.37
C VAL A 75 4.35 -2.52 -3.73
N ILE A 76 3.77 -3.68 -4.05
CA ILE A 76 4.12 -4.44 -5.24
C ILE A 76 3.40 -3.89 -6.46
N THR A 77 2.08 -3.74 -6.35
CA THR A 77 1.26 -3.25 -7.45
C THR A 77 -0.05 -2.67 -6.90
N GLY A 78 -0.84 -2.10 -7.79
CA GLY A 78 -2.14 -1.56 -7.45
C GLY A 78 -3.16 -1.86 -8.53
N TYR A 79 -4.42 -1.65 -8.21
CA TYR A 79 -5.53 -1.82 -9.13
C TYR A 79 -6.59 -0.77 -8.84
N GLU A 80 -7.29 -0.36 -9.87
CA GLU A 80 -8.47 0.49 -9.72
C GLU A 80 -9.68 -0.41 -9.53
N GLY A 81 -10.47 -0.10 -8.52
CA GLY A 81 -11.61 -0.94 -8.18
C GLY A 81 -12.93 -0.40 -8.63
#